data_5187ac91778b26241b25c64836afef81
#
_entry.id   5187ac91778b26241b25c64836afef81
#
_cell.length_a   1.000
_cell.length_b   1.000
_cell.length_c   1.000
_cell.angle_alpha   90.00
_cell.angle_beta   90.00
_cell.angle_gamma   90.00
#
_symmetry.space_group_name_H-M   'P 1'
#
loop_
_entity.id
_entity.type
_entity.pdbx_description
1 polymer ?
#
loop_
_entity_poly.entity_id
_entity_poly.type
_entity_poly.pdbx_seq_one_letter_code
_entity_poly.pdbx_strand_id
1 'polypeptide(L)'
;RAGFVPVLLNTQTNADTLAYFLADTEARMVLCEADLLSFFPPELLARSTVEKLIVVNGDATDGHRINDGKMNDGQIAQQDFVGGQPTSLPAADTCADDMAFWMYSSGTTGRPKGIVHLHHDMAYTQQSYGQKVLGIAADDICFSVPKIFFAYGFGNSITFPFSVGATSVRLLGRPDPARIFDTIERYRPSLFFGL
;
A
#
# COMPACT_ATOMS: atom_id res chain seq x y z
N ARG A 1 0.07 13.03 -6.38
CA ARG A 1 -0.48 14.06 -7.30
C ARG A 1 -1.93 14.40 -6.99
N ALA A 2 -2.75 13.43 -6.61
CA ALA A 2 -4.19 13.65 -6.38
C ALA A 2 -4.52 14.29 -5.02
N GLY A 3 -3.55 14.54 -4.15
CA GLY A 3 -3.77 15.10 -2.81
C GLY A 3 -4.33 14.11 -1.79
N PHE A 4 -4.40 12.81 -2.12
CA PHE A 4 -4.77 11.77 -1.15
C PHE A 4 -3.60 11.43 -0.24
N VAL A 5 -3.90 11.22 1.04
CA VAL A 5 -2.96 10.71 2.04
C VAL A 5 -3.23 9.21 2.24
N PRO A 6 -2.44 8.31 1.64
CA PRO A 6 -2.65 6.89 1.78
C PRO A 6 -2.27 6.39 3.17
N VAL A 7 -3.06 5.45 3.68
CA VAL A 7 -2.78 4.70 4.90
C VAL A 7 -2.53 3.25 4.52
N LEU A 8 -1.31 2.77 4.74
CA LEU A 8 -0.90 1.42 4.37
C LEU A 8 -1.21 0.44 5.49
N LEU A 9 -2.17 -0.45 5.27
CA LEU A 9 -2.64 -1.39 6.28
C LEU A 9 -2.15 -2.81 6.02
N ASN A 10 -1.86 -3.52 7.11
CA ASN A 10 -1.51 -4.94 7.06
C ASN A 10 -2.74 -5.77 6.65
N THR A 11 -2.60 -6.58 5.61
CA THR A 11 -3.66 -7.46 5.11
C THR A 11 -4.04 -8.59 6.07
N GLN A 12 -3.30 -8.79 7.15
CA GLN A 12 -3.59 -9.75 8.22
C GLN A 12 -4.25 -9.10 9.45
N THR A 13 -4.69 -7.86 9.32
CA THR A 13 -5.38 -7.12 10.39
C THR A 13 -6.75 -7.75 10.67
N ASN A 14 -7.10 -7.92 11.95
CA ASN A 14 -8.43 -8.39 12.34
C ASN A 14 -9.49 -7.28 12.23
N ALA A 15 -10.78 -7.66 12.26
CA ALA A 15 -11.89 -6.76 12.05
C ALA A 15 -11.95 -5.60 13.07
N ASP A 16 -11.66 -5.85 14.36
CA ASP A 16 -11.68 -4.82 15.40
C ASP A 16 -10.59 -3.76 15.19
N THR A 17 -9.39 -4.22 14.82
CA THR A 17 -8.27 -3.32 14.51
C THR A 17 -8.54 -2.54 13.23
N LEU A 18 -9.17 -3.16 12.24
CA LEU A 18 -9.57 -2.47 11.01
C LEU A 18 -10.61 -1.39 11.28
N ALA A 19 -11.62 -1.68 12.11
CA ALA A 19 -12.61 -0.69 12.56
C ALA A 19 -11.94 0.49 13.26
N TYR A 20 -10.95 0.19 14.12
CA TYR A 20 -10.14 1.22 14.76
C TYR A 20 -9.39 2.08 13.76
N PHE A 21 -8.72 1.48 12.77
CA PHE A 21 -7.98 2.23 11.74
C PHE A 21 -8.88 3.14 10.92
N LEU A 22 -10.06 2.66 10.50
CA LEU A 22 -11.00 3.46 9.74
C LEU A 22 -11.51 4.67 10.55
N ALA A 23 -11.75 4.48 11.85
CA ALA A 23 -12.18 5.55 12.74
C ALA A 23 -11.07 6.56 13.05
N ASP A 24 -9.83 6.06 13.31
CA ASP A 24 -8.68 6.88 13.67
C ASP A 24 -8.20 7.76 12.51
N THR A 25 -8.31 7.27 11.28
CA THR A 25 -7.90 7.98 10.07
C THR A 25 -9.01 8.79 9.42
N GLU A 26 -10.26 8.63 9.85
CA GLU A 26 -11.44 9.18 9.17
C GLU A 26 -11.42 8.89 7.65
N ALA A 27 -11.02 7.65 7.29
CA ALA A 27 -10.81 7.26 5.90
C ALA A 27 -12.09 7.42 5.09
N ARG A 28 -12.02 8.16 3.97
CA ARG A 28 -13.15 8.37 3.06
C ARG A 28 -13.17 7.36 1.91
N MET A 29 -12.04 6.69 1.64
CA MET A 29 -11.91 5.73 0.57
C MET A 29 -11.10 4.52 1.04
N VAL A 30 -11.55 3.33 0.67
CA VAL A 30 -10.80 2.08 0.84
C VAL A 30 -10.47 1.52 -0.54
N LEU A 31 -9.23 1.07 -0.71
CA LEU A 31 -8.77 0.31 -1.86
C LEU A 31 -8.33 -1.06 -1.38
N CYS A 32 -8.98 -2.13 -1.83
CA CYS A 32 -8.62 -3.49 -1.44
C CYS A 32 -8.71 -4.48 -2.60
N GLU A 33 -8.00 -5.58 -2.50
CA GLU A 33 -8.18 -6.73 -3.40
C GLU A 33 -9.51 -7.44 -3.11
N ALA A 34 -10.09 -8.08 -4.13
CA ALA A 34 -11.36 -8.79 -4.02
C ALA A 34 -11.37 -9.84 -2.89
N ASP A 35 -10.25 -10.55 -2.70
CA ASP A 35 -10.09 -11.56 -1.65
C ASP A 35 -10.21 -10.99 -0.21
N LEU A 36 -10.03 -9.68 -0.07
CA LEU A 36 -10.08 -8.98 1.22
C LEU A 36 -11.44 -8.33 1.51
N LEU A 37 -12.41 -8.42 0.61
CA LEU A 37 -13.72 -7.80 0.77
C LEU A 37 -14.48 -8.25 2.03
N SER A 38 -14.28 -9.50 2.45
CA SER A 38 -14.89 -10.03 3.67
C SER A 38 -14.49 -9.28 4.94
N PHE A 39 -13.37 -8.53 4.91
CA PHE A 39 -12.93 -7.69 6.02
C PHE A 39 -13.71 -6.36 6.11
N PHE A 40 -14.47 -6.01 5.06
CA PHE A 40 -15.24 -4.77 4.98
C PHE A 40 -16.76 -5.06 4.90
N PRO A 41 -17.36 -5.69 5.93
CA PRO A 41 -18.78 -5.97 5.92
C PRO A 41 -19.59 -4.67 5.95
N PRO A 42 -20.85 -4.68 5.43
CA PRO A 42 -21.69 -3.48 5.36
C PRO A 42 -21.87 -2.76 6.69
N GLU A 43 -21.92 -3.49 7.81
CA GLU A 43 -22.09 -2.93 9.16
C GLU A 43 -20.87 -2.11 9.60
N LEU A 44 -19.65 -2.52 9.19
CA LEU A 44 -18.43 -1.78 9.44
C LEU A 44 -18.41 -0.49 8.61
N LEU A 45 -18.71 -0.59 7.33
CA LEU A 45 -18.73 0.57 6.42
C LEU A 45 -19.79 1.59 6.84
N ALA A 46 -20.97 1.15 7.23
CA ALA A 46 -22.05 2.03 7.69
C ALA A 46 -21.71 2.85 8.95
N ARG A 47 -20.74 2.38 9.76
CA ARG A 47 -20.27 3.06 10.98
C ARG A 47 -18.99 3.86 10.77
N SER A 48 -18.47 3.86 9.56
CA SER A 48 -17.23 4.55 9.19
C SER A 48 -17.51 5.80 8.35
N THR A 49 -16.47 6.58 8.08
CA THR A 49 -16.50 7.72 7.15
C THR A 49 -16.25 7.32 5.69
N VAL A 50 -16.18 6.01 5.41
CA VAL A 50 -15.87 5.49 4.07
C VAL A 50 -17.03 5.74 3.11
N GLU A 51 -16.78 6.52 2.07
CA GLU A 51 -17.74 6.85 1.03
C GLU A 51 -17.61 5.93 -0.19
N LYS A 52 -16.41 5.38 -0.42
CA LYS A 52 -16.12 4.54 -1.58
C LYS A 52 -15.23 3.37 -1.19
N LEU A 53 -15.63 2.19 -1.61
CA LEU A 53 -14.84 0.96 -1.55
C LEU A 53 -14.46 0.56 -2.98
N ILE A 54 -13.17 0.72 -3.33
CA ILE A 54 -12.64 0.40 -4.64
C ILE A 54 -12.01 -0.99 -4.57
N VAL A 55 -12.47 -1.88 -5.45
CA VAL A 55 -12.06 -3.29 -5.49
C VAL A 55 -11.09 -3.50 -6.66
N VAL A 56 -9.90 -3.99 -6.33
CA VAL A 56 -8.83 -4.34 -7.27
C VAL A 56 -8.90 -5.83 -7.59
N ASN A 57 -8.58 -6.21 -8.83
CA ASN A 57 -8.60 -7.61 -9.29
C ASN A 57 -9.95 -8.30 -9.10
N GLY A 58 -11.03 -7.51 -9.10
CA GLY A 58 -12.41 -8.01 -9.05
C GLY A 58 -12.97 -8.38 -10.42
N ASP A 59 -12.14 -8.90 -11.35
CA ASP A 59 -12.59 -9.28 -12.67
C ASP A 59 -13.64 -10.37 -12.60
N ALA A 60 -14.73 -10.16 -13.32
CA ALA A 60 -15.84 -11.09 -13.49
C ALA A 60 -15.44 -12.44 -14.16
N THR A 61 -14.15 -12.63 -14.47
CA THR A 61 -13.63 -13.78 -15.22
C THR A 61 -13.10 -14.92 -14.35
N ASP A 62 -12.75 -14.69 -13.08
CA ASP A 62 -12.12 -15.71 -12.21
C ASP A 62 -13.03 -16.31 -11.14
N GLY A 63 -14.34 -16.39 -11.38
CA GLY A 63 -15.24 -17.19 -10.54
C GLY A 63 -15.47 -16.68 -9.10
N HIS A 64 -14.77 -15.68 -8.65
CA HIS A 64 -15.04 -14.97 -7.39
C HIS A 64 -16.04 -13.85 -7.65
N ARG A 65 -17.25 -14.24 -8.02
CA ARG A 65 -18.37 -13.30 -8.07
C ARG A 65 -18.70 -12.90 -6.63
N ILE A 66 -18.48 -11.64 -6.34
CA ILE A 66 -19.04 -11.03 -5.16
C ILE A 66 -20.56 -11.13 -5.32
N ASN A 67 -21.20 -12.04 -4.57
CA ASN A 67 -22.66 -12.24 -4.49
C ASN A 67 -23.40 -11.92 -5.80
N ASP A 68 -23.49 -12.89 -6.73
CA ASP A 68 -24.25 -12.82 -7.99
C ASP A 68 -23.91 -11.66 -8.95
N GLY A 69 -22.70 -11.12 -8.91
CA GLY A 69 -22.23 -10.12 -9.89
C GLY A 69 -22.79 -8.72 -9.67
N LYS A 70 -23.42 -8.45 -8.53
CA LYS A 70 -23.82 -7.11 -8.13
C LYS A 70 -22.88 -6.62 -7.04
N MET A 71 -22.16 -5.54 -7.33
CA MET A 71 -21.47 -4.77 -6.28
C MET A 71 -22.54 -4.13 -5.39
N ASN A 72 -22.33 -4.18 -4.06
CA ASN A 72 -23.20 -3.47 -3.14
C ASN A 72 -23.09 -1.97 -3.36
N ASP A 73 -24.13 -1.21 -3.00
CA ASP A 73 -24.09 0.26 -3.05
C ASP A 73 -22.82 0.78 -2.35
N GLY A 74 -22.04 1.58 -3.05
CA GLY A 74 -20.75 2.12 -2.57
C GLY A 74 -19.49 1.33 -2.95
N GLN A 75 -19.61 0.14 -3.55
CA GLN A 75 -18.48 -0.62 -4.11
C GLN A 75 -18.28 -0.27 -5.59
N ILE A 76 -17.04 -0.07 -6.00
CA ILE A 76 -16.69 0.28 -7.38
C ILE A 76 -15.50 -0.57 -7.83
N ALA A 77 -15.59 -1.22 -8.99
CA ALA A 77 -14.44 -1.87 -9.58
C ALA A 77 -13.35 -0.84 -9.93
N GLN A 78 -12.09 -1.19 -9.71
CA GLN A 78 -10.98 -0.28 -10.02
C GLN A 78 -11.02 0.21 -11.47
N GLN A 79 -11.35 -0.67 -12.42
CA GLN A 79 -11.43 -0.34 -13.85
C GLN A 79 -12.47 0.74 -14.12
N ASP A 80 -13.65 0.61 -13.51
CA ASP A 80 -14.75 1.58 -13.66
C ASP A 80 -14.40 2.91 -12.97
N PHE A 81 -13.76 2.83 -11.79
CA PHE A 81 -13.31 4.02 -11.09
C PHE A 81 -12.27 4.79 -11.90
N VAL A 82 -11.27 4.11 -12.46
CA VAL A 82 -10.20 4.74 -13.26
C VAL A 82 -10.73 5.19 -14.61
N GLY A 83 -11.57 4.37 -15.28
CA GLY A 83 -12.14 4.67 -16.58
C GLY A 83 -13.01 5.92 -16.62
N GLY A 84 -13.62 6.28 -15.49
CA GLY A 84 -14.41 7.50 -15.32
C GLY A 84 -13.60 8.77 -15.02
N GLN A 85 -12.27 8.65 -14.86
CA GLN A 85 -11.44 9.80 -14.47
C GLN A 85 -10.84 10.55 -15.65
N PRO A 86 -10.55 11.86 -15.52
CA PRO A 86 -9.82 12.61 -16.51
C PRO A 86 -8.43 12.00 -16.79
N THR A 87 -8.01 12.02 -18.04
CA THR A 87 -6.66 11.55 -18.46
C THR A 87 -5.54 12.49 -18.00
N SER A 88 -5.87 13.70 -17.57
CA SER A 88 -4.93 14.71 -17.05
C SER A 88 -5.40 15.16 -15.67
N LEU A 89 -4.48 15.12 -14.71
CA LEU A 89 -4.69 15.62 -13.35
C LEU A 89 -3.52 16.53 -12.98
N PRO A 90 -3.74 17.83 -12.69
CA PRO A 90 -2.71 18.68 -12.14
C PRO A 90 -2.26 18.15 -10.78
N ALA A 91 -1.03 18.43 -10.40
CA ALA A 91 -0.58 18.09 -9.05
C ALA A 91 -1.38 18.91 -8.04
N ALA A 92 -1.77 18.27 -6.94
CA ALA A 92 -2.34 18.97 -5.79
C ALA A 92 -1.32 19.97 -5.24
N ASP A 93 -1.83 21.08 -4.74
CA ASP A 93 -1.01 22.11 -4.09
C ASP A 93 -0.61 21.61 -2.70
N THR A 94 0.55 20.96 -2.65
CA THR A 94 1.12 20.36 -1.42
C THR A 94 2.55 20.84 -1.23
N CYS A 95 2.95 21.04 0.02
CA CYS A 95 4.30 21.43 0.40
C CYS A 95 5.05 20.28 1.08
N ALA A 96 6.32 20.50 1.37
CA ALA A 96 7.20 19.50 2.01
C ALA A 96 6.71 19.06 3.40
N ASP A 97 6.02 19.93 4.10
CA ASP A 97 5.54 19.70 5.47
C ASP A 97 4.10 19.18 5.53
N ASP A 98 3.46 18.96 4.39
CA ASP A 98 2.15 18.31 4.35
C ASP A 98 2.26 16.81 4.55
N MET A 99 1.17 16.20 5.05
CA MET A 99 1.06 14.76 5.23
C MET A 99 1.19 14.03 3.89
N ALA A 100 2.12 13.07 3.82
CA ALA A 100 2.35 12.25 2.63
C ALA A 100 1.66 10.90 2.73
N PHE A 101 1.81 10.20 3.85
CA PHE A 101 1.21 8.90 4.11
C PHE A 101 1.24 8.55 5.60
N TRP A 102 0.43 7.56 5.99
CA TRP A 102 0.44 7.03 7.34
C TRP A 102 0.83 5.56 7.35
N MET A 103 1.50 5.15 8.42
CA MET A 103 1.78 3.76 8.74
C MET A 103 1.48 3.49 10.22
N TYR A 104 0.98 2.30 10.52
CA TYR A 104 0.73 1.91 11.90
C TYR A 104 1.88 1.07 12.45
N SER A 105 2.33 1.43 13.64
CA SER A 105 3.28 0.63 14.43
C SER A 105 2.56 -0.11 15.55
N SER A 106 3.12 -1.25 15.97
CA SER A 106 2.69 -1.94 17.19
C SER A 106 3.02 -1.06 18.39
N GLY A 107 1.99 -0.44 18.98
CA GLY A 107 2.17 0.38 20.17
C GLY A 107 2.52 -0.48 21.40
N THR A 108 3.39 0.03 22.26
CA THR A 108 3.73 -0.58 23.57
C THR A 108 2.52 -0.61 24.52
N THR A 109 1.46 0.13 24.22
CA THR A 109 0.24 0.31 25.04
C THR A 109 -0.93 -0.56 24.58
N GLY A 110 -0.72 -1.52 23.67
CA GLY A 110 -1.73 -2.50 23.23
C GLY A 110 -2.51 -2.11 21.98
N ARG A 111 -2.68 -0.83 21.64
CA ARG A 111 -3.26 -0.40 20.37
C ARG A 111 -2.21 0.10 19.40
N PRO A 112 -2.32 -0.21 18.10
CA PRO A 112 -1.44 0.37 17.08
C PRO A 112 -1.51 1.90 17.10
N LYS A 113 -0.38 2.54 16.80
CA LYS A 113 -0.28 4.00 16.70
C LYS A 113 -0.08 4.41 15.26
N GLY A 114 -0.90 5.33 14.76
CA GLY A 114 -0.72 5.97 13.47
C GLY A 114 0.49 6.89 13.49
N ILE A 115 1.44 6.63 12.60
CA ILE A 115 2.63 7.47 12.39
C ILE A 115 2.42 8.21 11.08
N VAL A 116 2.30 9.53 11.18
CA VAL A 116 2.16 10.43 10.04
C VAL A 116 3.55 10.73 9.49
N HIS A 117 3.73 10.48 8.20
CA HIS A 117 4.93 10.86 7.47
C HIS A 117 4.64 12.06 6.56
N LEU A 118 5.56 13.01 6.55
CA LEU A 118 5.50 14.20 5.71
C LEU A 118 6.21 13.96 4.37
N HIS A 119 5.94 14.82 3.38
CA HIS A 119 6.56 14.66 2.07
C HIS A 119 8.10 14.72 2.11
N HIS A 120 8.68 15.54 2.98
CA HIS A 120 10.14 15.64 3.12
C HIS A 120 10.78 14.40 3.76
N ASP A 121 10.05 13.58 4.53
CA ASP A 121 10.60 12.39 5.19
C ASP A 121 11.14 11.38 4.16
N MET A 122 10.44 11.23 3.04
CA MET A 122 10.89 10.35 1.96
C MET A 122 12.21 10.83 1.35
N ALA A 123 12.31 12.13 1.09
CA ALA A 123 13.54 12.71 0.54
C ALA A 123 14.70 12.58 1.52
N TYR A 124 14.46 12.82 2.81
CA TYR A 124 15.47 12.70 3.85
C TYR A 124 15.97 11.26 4.01
N THR A 125 15.07 10.30 4.14
CA THR A 125 15.44 8.90 4.36
C THR A 125 16.12 8.27 3.16
N GLN A 126 15.69 8.61 1.93
CA GLN A 126 16.36 8.15 0.72
C GLN A 126 17.79 8.68 0.61
N GLN A 127 18.03 9.96 0.92
CA GLN A 127 19.36 10.56 0.86
C GLN A 127 20.28 10.04 1.96
N SER A 128 19.78 9.98 3.20
CA SER A 128 20.58 9.62 4.37
C SER A 128 20.86 8.11 4.42
N TYR A 129 19.89 7.27 4.15
CA TYR A 129 20.03 5.82 4.23
C TYR A 129 20.13 5.16 2.84
N GLY A 130 19.19 5.40 1.95
CA GLY A 130 19.15 4.77 0.63
C GLY A 130 20.43 5.01 -0.17
N GLN A 131 20.85 6.27 -0.30
CA GLN A 131 22.03 6.60 -1.08
C GLN A 131 23.34 6.52 -0.28
N LYS A 132 23.40 7.09 0.94
CA LYS A 132 24.68 7.18 1.68
C LYS A 132 25.05 5.90 2.41
N VAL A 133 24.10 5.09 2.84
CA VAL A 133 24.36 3.84 3.57
C VAL A 133 24.25 2.63 2.66
N LEU A 134 23.13 2.47 1.94
CA LEU A 134 22.92 1.34 1.05
C LEU A 134 23.66 1.52 -0.31
N GLY A 135 23.93 2.74 -0.72
CA GLY A 135 24.60 3.05 -1.99
C GLY A 135 23.77 2.71 -3.22
N ILE A 136 22.43 2.72 -3.13
CA ILE A 136 21.54 2.36 -4.25
C ILE A 136 21.78 3.31 -5.43
N ALA A 137 21.97 2.73 -6.62
CA ALA A 137 22.18 3.40 -7.89
C ALA A 137 21.08 3.03 -8.91
N ALA A 138 21.00 3.75 -10.02
CA ALA A 138 19.95 3.59 -11.02
C ALA A 138 19.93 2.21 -11.72
N ASP A 139 21.07 1.55 -11.80
CA ASP A 139 21.24 0.23 -12.42
C ASP A 139 20.99 -0.93 -11.45
N ASP A 140 20.70 -0.64 -10.18
CA ASP A 140 20.39 -1.67 -9.20
C ASP A 140 19.01 -2.31 -9.40
N ILE A 141 18.93 -3.58 -9.00
CA ILE A 141 17.69 -4.35 -8.87
C ILE A 141 17.48 -4.65 -7.38
N CYS A 142 16.49 -4.01 -6.78
CA CYS A 142 16.17 -4.16 -5.37
C CYS A 142 15.05 -5.19 -5.18
N PHE A 143 15.29 -6.24 -4.40
CA PHE A 143 14.25 -7.21 -4.02
C PHE A 143 14.00 -7.17 -2.53
N SER A 144 12.76 -6.82 -2.14
CA SER A 144 12.32 -6.78 -0.75
C SER A 144 11.22 -7.81 -0.51
N VAL A 145 11.47 -8.73 0.42
CA VAL A 145 10.49 -9.72 0.92
C VAL A 145 9.43 -9.07 1.82
N PRO A 146 9.81 -8.17 2.75
CA PRO A 146 8.86 -7.42 3.57
C PRO A 146 7.86 -6.64 2.73
N LYS A 147 6.59 -6.67 3.15
CA LYS A 147 5.49 -5.99 2.47
C LYS A 147 5.55 -4.47 2.68
N ILE A 148 4.96 -3.73 1.74
CA ILE A 148 4.99 -2.26 1.72
C ILE A 148 4.21 -1.60 2.87
N PHE A 149 3.35 -2.32 3.56
CA PHE A 149 2.67 -1.81 4.75
C PHE A 149 3.58 -1.79 6.01
N PHE A 150 4.78 -2.36 5.94
CA PHE A 150 5.84 -2.15 6.92
C PHE A 150 6.81 -1.07 6.44
N ALA A 151 7.26 -0.20 7.32
CA ALA A 151 8.20 0.88 6.97
C ALA A 151 9.47 0.36 6.28
N TYR A 152 10.02 -0.77 6.76
CA TYR A 152 11.17 -1.44 6.16
C TYR A 152 10.89 -1.89 4.71
N GLY A 153 9.74 -2.53 4.47
CA GLY A 153 9.33 -2.94 3.14
C GLY A 153 9.01 -1.76 2.22
N PHE A 154 8.39 -0.70 2.75
CA PHE A 154 8.07 0.49 1.98
C PHE A 154 9.33 1.22 1.50
N GLY A 155 10.28 1.45 2.40
CA GLY A 155 11.56 2.06 2.06
C GLY A 155 12.30 1.31 0.96
N ASN A 156 12.51 0.01 1.18
CA ASN A 156 13.31 -0.84 0.30
C ASN A 156 12.63 -1.24 -1.01
N SER A 157 11.28 -1.13 -1.10
CA SER A 157 10.54 -1.46 -2.33
C SER A 157 10.10 -0.24 -3.13
N ILE A 158 9.93 0.90 -2.51
CA ILE A 158 9.30 2.08 -3.13
C ILE A 158 10.23 3.28 -3.06
N THR A 159 10.46 3.85 -1.86
CA THR A 159 11.07 5.17 -1.76
C THR A 159 12.54 5.18 -2.16
N PHE A 160 13.33 4.19 -1.76
CA PHE A 160 14.76 4.16 -2.06
C PHE A 160 15.04 3.82 -3.52
N PRO A 161 14.55 2.70 -4.10
CA PRO A 161 14.84 2.39 -5.49
C PRO A 161 14.28 3.43 -6.45
N PHE A 162 13.05 3.88 -6.28
CA PHE A 162 12.45 4.83 -7.21
C PHE A 162 13.08 6.22 -7.15
N SER A 163 13.69 6.59 -6.04
CA SER A 163 14.37 7.87 -5.90
C SER A 163 15.59 8.03 -6.82
N VAL A 164 16.19 6.94 -7.22
CA VAL A 164 17.37 6.91 -8.11
C VAL A 164 17.05 6.28 -9.47
N GLY A 165 15.81 5.85 -9.71
CA GLY A 165 15.42 5.19 -10.96
C GLY A 165 15.79 3.70 -11.03
N ALA A 166 16.10 3.07 -9.89
CA ALA A 166 16.41 1.65 -9.79
C ALA A 166 15.15 0.77 -9.97
N THR A 167 15.37 -0.51 -10.27
CA THR A 167 14.31 -1.49 -10.41
C THR A 167 13.90 -2.05 -9.06
N SER A 168 12.58 -2.15 -8.82
CA SER A 168 12.03 -2.79 -7.63
C SER A 168 11.31 -4.09 -7.99
N VAL A 169 11.75 -5.20 -7.41
CA VAL A 169 11.11 -6.52 -7.50
C VAL A 169 10.34 -6.79 -6.21
N ARG A 170 9.09 -7.22 -6.34
CA ARG A 170 8.22 -7.51 -5.21
C ARG A 170 7.55 -8.86 -5.36
N LEU A 171 7.45 -9.61 -4.27
CA LEU A 171 6.80 -10.90 -4.22
C LEU A 171 5.30 -10.72 -3.90
N LEU A 172 4.44 -11.18 -4.80
CA LEU A 172 3.00 -11.23 -4.58
C LEU A 172 2.63 -12.35 -3.58
N GLY A 173 1.55 -12.15 -2.82
CA GLY A 173 1.05 -13.12 -1.86
C GLY A 173 1.99 -13.34 -0.68
N ARG A 174 1.80 -14.46 0.05
CA ARG A 174 2.61 -14.81 1.21
C ARG A 174 4.01 -15.27 0.77
N PRO A 175 5.09 -14.74 1.38
CA PRO A 175 6.43 -15.21 1.07
C PRO A 175 6.66 -16.63 1.61
N ASP A 176 7.33 -17.45 0.81
CA ASP A 176 7.88 -18.74 1.20
C ASP A 176 9.29 -18.90 0.59
N PRO A 177 10.14 -19.76 1.15
CA PRO A 177 11.54 -19.89 0.71
C PRO A 177 11.69 -20.22 -0.78
N ALA A 178 10.87 -21.15 -1.31
CA ALA A 178 11.00 -21.57 -2.71
C ALA A 178 10.73 -20.38 -3.66
N ARG A 179 9.65 -19.65 -3.44
CA ARG A 179 9.31 -18.47 -4.23
C ARG A 179 10.32 -17.34 -4.10
N ILE A 180 10.95 -17.20 -2.91
CA ILE A 180 12.01 -16.21 -2.71
C ILE A 180 13.23 -16.58 -3.57
N PHE A 181 13.68 -17.85 -3.52
CA PHE A 181 14.82 -18.32 -4.32
C PHE A 181 14.53 -18.25 -5.81
N ASP A 182 13.36 -18.68 -6.28
CA ASP A 182 12.94 -18.56 -7.68
C ASP A 182 12.98 -17.09 -8.14
N THR A 183 12.56 -16.16 -7.28
CA THR A 183 12.61 -14.72 -7.57
C THR A 183 14.06 -14.23 -7.68
N ILE A 184 14.93 -14.65 -6.77
CA ILE A 184 16.35 -14.31 -6.81
C ILE A 184 17.02 -14.86 -8.09
N GLU A 185 16.77 -16.11 -8.42
CA GLU A 185 17.33 -16.73 -9.64
C GLU A 185 16.85 -16.03 -10.91
N ARG A 186 15.56 -15.68 -10.96
CA ARG A 186 14.94 -15.06 -12.13
C ARG A 186 15.40 -13.63 -12.36
N TYR A 187 15.42 -12.80 -11.30
CA TYR A 187 15.66 -11.37 -11.42
C TYR A 187 17.07 -10.94 -11.05
N ARG A 188 17.85 -11.81 -10.40
CA ARG A 188 19.24 -11.57 -9.97
C ARG A 188 19.43 -10.21 -9.29
N PRO A 189 18.69 -9.92 -8.21
CA PRO A 189 18.75 -8.62 -7.54
C PRO A 189 20.18 -8.34 -7.05
N SER A 190 20.62 -7.10 -7.21
CA SER A 190 21.89 -6.61 -6.65
C SER A 190 21.76 -6.29 -5.15
N LEU A 191 20.54 -5.94 -4.71
CA LEU A 191 20.22 -5.66 -3.32
C LEU A 191 19.03 -6.54 -2.88
N PHE A 192 19.22 -7.29 -1.79
CA PHE A 192 18.21 -8.16 -1.21
C PHE A 192 17.90 -7.76 0.22
N PHE A 193 16.61 -7.58 0.52
CA PHE A 193 16.10 -7.20 1.85
C PHE A 193 15.21 -8.31 2.38
N GLY A 194 15.68 -9.03 3.37
CA GLY A 194 15.00 -10.12 4.07
C GLY A 194 14.76 -9.80 5.54
N LEU A 195 13.90 -10.60 6.20
CA LEU A 195 13.69 -10.65 7.65
C LEU A 195 13.79 -12.10 8.11
#